data_54b0a5129e57975a77518d8eda7239fc
#
_entry.id   54b0a5129e57975a77518d8eda7239fc
#
_cell.length_a   1.000
_cell.length_b   1.000
_cell.length_c   1.000
_cell.angle_alpha   90.00
_cell.angle_beta   90.00
_cell.angle_gamma   90.00
#
_symmetry.space_group_name_H-M   'P 1'
#
loop_
_entity.id
_entity.type
_entity.pdbx_description
1 polymer ?
#
loop_
_entity_poly.entity_id
_entity_poly.type
_entity_poly.pdbx_seq_one_letter_code
_entity_poly.pdbx_strand_id
1 'polypeptide(L)'
;MEKRLTLSLIGVLFCLVLIDSAVASETKYSLRTPQSQSQEKLILISNNSGGNIAEFALRMSAINRSSTKVKFAGRCDSACTMYLGLPLHKICIAPGAYFRFHLPQARSVQTANLAKRFL
;
A
#
# COMPACT_ATOMS: atom_id res chain seq x y z
N MET A 1 53.04 11.39 -58.21
CA MET A 1 52.81 11.37 -56.72
C MET A 1 51.52 12.00 -56.27
N GLU A 2 50.71 12.57 -57.15
CA GLU A 2 49.50 13.30 -56.77
C GLU A 2 48.20 12.47 -56.56
N LYS A 3 48.12 11.27 -57.09
CA LYS A 3 46.92 10.41 -57.04
C LYS A 3 46.64 9.74 -55.68
N ARG A 4 47.59 9.75 -54.75
CA ARG A 4 47.42 9.08 -53.47
C ARG A 4 46.83 10.03 -52.38
N LEU A 5 46.96 11.35 -52.57
CA LEU A 5 46.48 12.34 -51.59
C LEU A 5 44.97 12.58 -51.70
N THR A 6 44.43 12.52 -52.91
CA THR A 6 43.00 12.78 -53.15
C THR A 6 42.07 11.66 -52.63
N LEU A 7 42.55 10.43 -52.65
CA LEU A 7 41.75 9.29 -52.13
C LEU A 7 41.65 9.30 -50.60
N SER A 8 42.67 9.82 -49.91
CA SER A 8 42.70 9.92 -48.47
C SER A 8 41.75 11.01 -47.95
N LEU A 9 41.63 12.12 -48.66
CA LEU A 9 40.74 13.22 -48.29
C LEU A 9 39.26 12.86 -48.47
N ILE A 10 38.93 12.06 -49.51
CA ILE A 10 37.54 11.61 -49.71
C ILE A 10 37.13 10.62 -48.65
N GLY A 11 38.04 9.74 -48.20
CA GLY A 11 37.79 8.77 -47.16
C GLY A 11 37.54 9.41 -45.79
N VAL A 12 38.28 10.48 -45.45
CA VAL A 12 38.10 11.24 -44.19
C VAL A 12 36.82 12.03 -44.21
N LEU A 13 36.45 12.63 -45.35
CA LEU A 13 35.19 13.38 -45.46
C LEU A 13 33.96 12.48 -45.39
N PHE A 14 34.05 11.24 -45.93
CA PHE A 14 32.97 10.27 -45.86
C PHE A 14 32.76 9.71 -44.45
N CYS A 15 33.84 9.58 -43.68
CA CYS A 15 33.76 9.11 -42.29
C CYS A 15 33.14 10.19 -41.36
N LEU A 16 33.33 11.49 -41.63
CA LEU A 16 32.76 12.55 -40.85
C LEU A 16 31.24 12.73 -41.07
N VAL A 17 30.75 12.37 -42.26
CA VAL A 17 29.29 12.46 -42.55
C VAL A 17 28.50 11.30 -41.92
N LEU A 18 29.14 10.19 -41.59
CA LEU A 18 28.48 9.03 -40.99
C LEU A 18 28.34 9.12 -39.45
N ILE A 19 28.97 10.12 -38.80
CA ILE A 19 28.93 10.28 -37.37
C ILE A 19 27.69 11.09 -36.92
N ASP A 20 27.12 11.89 -37.82
CA ASP A 20 25.97 12.74 -37.52
C ASP A 20 24.62 12.00 -37.52
N SER A 21 24.56 10.74 -37.91
CA SER A 21 23.31 9.97 -37.96
C SER A 21 23.05 9.07 -36.75
N ALA A 22 23.85 9.13 -35.71
CA ALA A 22 23.77 8.24 -34.55
C ALA A 22 23.28 8.94 -33.27
N VAL A 23 22.74 10.16 -33.33
CA VAL A 23 21.96 10.74 -32.23
C VAL A 23 20.49 10.49 -32.53
N ALA A 24 20.10 9.22 -32.65
CA ALA A 24 18.76 8.80 -32.41
C ALA A 24 18.54 9.03 -30.89
N SER A 25 17.91 10.16 -30.58
CA SER A 25 17.26 10.39 -29.30
C SER A 25 16.34 9.21 -29.02
N GLU A 26 16.84 8.19 -28.33
CA GLU A 26 15.96 7.27 -27.63
C GLU A 26 15.23 8.07 -26.56
N THR A 27 14.16 8.73 -26.97
CA THR A 27 13.10 9.10 -26.05
C THR A 27 12.58 7.79 -25.52
N LYS A 28 13.17 7.30 -24.44
CA LYS A 28 12.56 6.27 -23.59
C LYS A 28 11.21 6.85 -23.16
N TYR A 29 10.20 6.63 -23.97
CA TYR A 29 8.83 6.68 -23.53
C TYR A 29 8.71 5.60 -22.46
N SER A 30 9.04 5.98 -21.24
CA SER A 30 8.60 5.25 -20.07
C SER A 30 7.07 5.32 -20.12
N LEU A 31 6.48 4.27 -20.69
CA LEU A 31 5.10 3.92 -20.44
C LEU A 31 5.02 3.73 -18.93
N ARG A 32 4.86 4.84 -18.18
CA ARG A 32 4.30 4.78 -16.85
C ARG A 32 2.91 4.20 -17.06
N THR A 33 2.82 2.89 -16.94
CA THR A 33 1.59 2.24 -16.55
C THR A 33 1.01 3.12 -15.45
N PRO A 34 -0.25 3.57 -15.55
CA PRO A 34 -0.91 4.21 -14.41
C PRO A 34 -0.81 3.17 -13.29
N GLN A 35 0.14 3.35 -12.38
CA GLN A 35 0.08 2.67 -11.10
C GLN A 35 -1.27 3.11 -10.56
N SER A 36 -2.21 2.18 -10.57
CA SER A 36 -3.41 2.27 -9.76
C SER A 36 -2.90 2.59 -8.36
N GLN A 37 -2.87 3.87 -8.03
CA GLN A 37 -2.67 4.33 -6.67
C GLN A 37 -3.87 3.75 -5.94
N SER A 38 -3.70 2.56 -5.38
CA SER A 38 -4.66 2.02 -4.44
C SER A 38 -4.69 3.02 -3.30
N GLN A 39 -5.69 3.88 -3.33
CA GLN A 39 -5.87 4.95 -2.36
C GLN A 39 -5.96 4.28 -1.00
N GLU A 40 -4.91 4.44 -0.20
CA GLU A 40 -4.81 3.81 1.10
C GLU A 40 -5.94 4.35 1.98
N LYS A 41 -6.92 3.49 2.25
CA LYS A 41 -8.07 3.86 3.07
C LYS A 41 -7.69 3.83 4.54
N LEU A 42 -7.96 4.92 5.25
CA LEU A 42 -7.72 5.04 6.70
C LEU A 42 -9.05 5.05 7.45
N ILE A 43 -9.20 4.14 8.41
CA ILE A 43 -10.28 4.13 9.38
C ILE A 43 -9.78 4.82 10.65
N LEU A 44 -10.37 5.95 11.01
CA LEU A 44 -10.06 6.67 12.24
C LEU A 44 -11.04 6.26 13.35
N ILE A 45 -10.51 5.78 14.47
CA ILE A 45 -11.28 5.42 15.67
C ILE A 45 -10.98 6.46 16.76
N SER A 46 -11.90 7.39 16.96
CA SER A 46 -11.81 8.42 18.00
C SER A 46 -12.74 8.14 19.19
N ASN A 47 -13.86 7.45 18.95
CA ASN A 47 -14.83 7.09 19.98
C ASN A 47 -15.68 5.91 19.50
N ASN A 48 -15.37 4.71 19.96
CA ASN A 48 -16.08 3.49 19.57
C ASN A 48 -16.35 2.63 20.81
N SER A 49 -17.62 2.43 21.12
CA SER A 49 -18.08 1.66 22.28
C SER A 49 -18.15 0.14 22.02
N GLY A 50 -17.71 -0.31 20.83
CA GLY A 50 -17.84 -1.70 20.44
C GLY A 50 -19.21 -2.04 19.86
N GLY A 51 -19.64 -3.28 20.01
CA GLY A 51 -20.91 -3.76 19.47
C GLY A 51 -20.91 -5.25 19.17
N ASN A 52 -21.50 -5.64 18.05
CA ASN A 52 -21.62 -7.03 17.65
C ASN A 52 -20.26 -7.61 17.23
N ILE A 53 -19.82 -8.66 17.94
CA ILE A 53 -18.51 -9.33 17.69
C ILE A 53 -18.41 -9.86 16.27
N ALA A 54 -19.48 -10.45 15.72
CA ALA A 54 -19.47 -11.02 14.38
C ALA A 54 -19.26 -9.94 13.31
N GLU A 55 -19.87 -8.77 13.46
CA GLU A 55 -19.65 -7.64 12.56
C GLU A 55 -18.20 -7.14 12.62
N PHE A 56 -17.63 -7.01 13.81
CA PHE A 56 -16.23 -6.61 13.96
C PHE A 56 -15.28 -7.65 13.35
N ALA A 57 -15.54 -8.94 13.51
CA ALA A 57 -14.76 -10.02 12.89
C ALA A 57 -14.79 -9.94 11.36
N LEU A 58 -15.97 -9.70 10.77
CA LEU A 58 -16.12 -9.53 9.32
C LEU A 58 -15.37 -8.29 8.81
N ARG A 59 -15.49 -7.15 9.50
CA ARG A 59 -14.78 -5.91 9.17
C ARG A 59 -13.27 -6.10 9.27
N MET A 60 -12.79 -6.73 10.35
CA MET A 60 -11.38 -7.03 10.54
C MET A 60 -10.83 -7.91 9.40
N SER A 61 -11.58 -8.95 9.01
CA SER A 61 -11.24 -9.81 7.88
C SER A 61 -11.16 -9.02 6.56
N ALA A 62 -12.09 -8.11 6.30
CA ALA A 62 -12.08 -7.25 5.11
C ALA A 62 -10.87 -6.29 5.12
N ILE A 63 -10.56 -5.66 6.25
CA ILE A 63 -9.40 -4.79 6.43
C ILE A 63 -8.11 -5.57 6.19
N ASN A 64 -8.02 -6.80 6.72
CA ASN A 64 -6.83 -7.62 6.57
C ASN A 64 -6.51 -7.96 5.10
N ARG A 65 -7.54 -8.10 4.27
CA ARG A 65 -7.40 -8.37 2.82
C ARG A 65 -7.30 -7.14 1.93
N SER A 66 -7.36 -5.93 2.48
CA SER A 66 -7.32 -4.68 1.73
C SER A 66 -6.08 -3.85 2.07
N SER A 67 -5.87 -2.71 1.39
CA SER A 67 -4.87 -1.70 1.75
C SER A 67 -5.32 -0.79 2.92
N THR A 68 -6.48 -1.04 3.51
CA THR A 68 -7.04 -0.24 4.60
C THR A 68 -6.20 -0.36 5.86
N LYS A 69 -5.95 0.78 6.52
CA LYS A 69 -5.32 0.87 7.84
C LYS A 69 -6.31 1.38 8.88
N VAL A 70 -6.01 1.11 10.15
CA VAL A 70 -6.79 1.57 11.31
C VAL A 70 -5.92 2.45 12.18
N LYS A 71 -6.37 3.67 12.48
CA LYS A 71 -5.73 4.58 13.43
C LYS A 71 -6.62 4.77 14.64
N PHE A 72 -6.10 4.40 15.81
CA PHE A 72 -6.74 4.67 17.10
C PHE A 72 -6.30 6.05 17.58
N ALA A 73 -7.25 6.97 17.75
CA ALA A 73 -6.99 8.33 18.20
C ALA A 73 -7.81 8.70 19.46
N GLY A 74 -8.49 7.72 20.06
CA GLY A 74 -9.29 7.92 21.27
C GLY A 74 -9.82 6.61 21.81
N ARG A 75 -11.06 6.61 22.30
CA ARG A 75 -11.69 5.47 22.94
C ARG A 75 -12.01 4.33 21.99
N CYS A 76 -11.64 3.11 22.36
CA CYS A 76 -12.01 1.89 21.68
C CYS A 76 -12.34 0.80 22.72
N ASP A 77 -13.61 0.45 22.84
CA ASP A 77 -14.11 -0.44 23.87
C ASP A 77 -14.64 -1.75 23.28
N SER A 78 -14.63 -2.82 24.08
CA SER A 78 -15.30 -4.09 23.77
C SER A 78 -14.89 -4.66 22.41
N ALA A 79 -15.84 -5.00 21.54
CA ALA A 79 -15.58 -5.57 20.21
C ALA A 79 -14.68 -4.68 19.33
N CYS A 80 -14.61 -3.36 19.57
CA CYS A 80 -13.67 -2.47 18.88
C CYS A 80 -12.21 -2.91 19.08
N THR A 81 -11.86 -3.44 20.24
CA THR A 81 -10.50 -3.86 20.57
C THR A 81 -10.02 -5.05 19.72
N MET A 82 -10.92 -5.74 19.02
CA MET A 82 -10.55 -6.81 18.08
C MET A 82 -9.64 -6.30 16.96
N TYR A 83 -9.72 -5.03 16.56
CA TYR A 83 -8.83 -4.45 15.55
C TYR A 83 -7.37 -4.43 15.97
N LEU A 84 -7.04 -4.57 17.26
CA LEU A 84 -5.67 -4.75 17.74
C LEU A 84 -5.05 -6.09 17.27
N GLY A 85 -5.88 -7.05 16.86
CA GLY A 85 -5.44 -8.31 16.26
C GLY A 85 -5.05 -8.22 14.78
N LEU A 86 -5.15 -7.04 14.15
CA LEU A 86 -4.64 -6.81 12.80
C LEU A 86 -3.10 -6.80 12.79
N PRO A 87 -2.46 -7.11 11.64
CA PRO A 87 -1.02 -6.98 11.50
C PRO A 87 -0.52 -5.57 11.84
N LEU A 88 0.65 -5.45 12.50
CA LEU A 88 1.18 -4.18 12.99
C LEU A 88 1.29 -3.09 11.93
N HIS A 89 1.59 -3.45 10.69
CA HIS A 89 1.67 -2.48 9.58
C HIS A 89 0.31 -1.88 9.18
N LYS A 90 -0.78 -2.43 9.69
CA LYS A 90 -2.17 -1.96 9.45
C LYS A 90 -2.74 -1.15 10.59
N ILE A 91 -2.07 -1.07 11.73
CA ILE A 91 -2.56 -0.33 12.90
C ILE A 91 -1.60 0.80 13.27
N CYS A 92 -2.19 1.90 13.75
CA CYS A 92 -1.47 3.02 14.31
C CYS A 92 -2.19 3.47 15.58
N ILE A 93 -1.47 3.64 16.68
CA ILE A 93 -2.01 4.11 17.95
C ILE A 93 -1.48 5.52 18.19
N ALA A 94 -2.36 6.51 18.20
CA ALA A 94 -2.01 7.89 18.50
C ALA A 94 -1.90 8.11 20.01
N PRO A 95 -1.14 9.11 20.46
CA PRO A 95 -1.15 9.53 21.87
C PRO A 95 -2.57 9.83 22.34
N GLY A 96 -2.90 9.35 23.55
CA GLY A 96 -4.24 9.53 24.13
C GLY A 96 -5.28 8.49 23.71
N ALA A 97 -4.95 7.57 22.81
CA ALA A 97 -5.82 6.43 22.57
C ALA A 97 -5.83 5.49 23.78
N TYR A 98 -7.02 4.97 24.10
CA TYR A 98 -7.19 4.04 25.20
C TYR A 98 -8.20 2.95 24.88
N PHE A 99 -8.02 1.79 25.51
CA PHE A 99 -8.76 0.57 25.23
C PHE A 99 -9.42 0.05 26.50
N ARG A 100 -10.67 -0.36 26.40
CA ARG A 100 -11.40 -0.98 27.50
C ARG A 100 -11.87 -2.37 27.10
N PHE A 101 -11.48 -3.33 27.89
CA PHE A 101 -11.80 -4.74 27.69
C PHE A 101 -12.82 -5.17 28.75
N HIS A 102 -13.78 -5.99 28.36
CA HIS A 102 -14.69 -6.67 29.25
C HIS A 102 -15.03 -8.05 28.66
N LEU A 103 -15.54 -8.93 29.51
CA LEU A 103 -15.99 -10.25 29.05
C LEU A 103 -17.16 -10.10 28.07
N PRO A 104 -17.14 -10.84 26.95
CA PRO A 104 -18.24 -10.85 26.01
C PRO A 104 -19.54 -11.29 26.66
N GLN A 105 -20.61 -10.53 26.46
CA GLN A 105 -21.95 -10.94 26.88
C GLN A 105 -22.54 -11.79 25.75
N ALA A 106 -22.55 -13.10 25.95
CA ALA A 106 -23.11 -14.01 24.98
C ALA A 106 -24.60 -14.28 25.30
N ARG A 107 -25.47 -14.05 24.33
CA ARG A 107 -26.89 -14.43 24.41
C ARG A 107 -27.15 -15.88 24.04
N SER A 108 -26.15 -16.55 23.44
CA SER A 108 -26.22 -17.95 23.05
C SER A 108 -24.85 -18.63 23.17
N VAL A 109 -24.83 -19.96 23.26
CA VAL A 109 -23.61 -20.77 23.29
C VAL A 109 -22.75 -20.56 22.03
N GLN A 110 -23.37 -20.38 20.87
CA GLN A 110 -22.66 -20.10 19.62
C GLN A 110 -21.92 -18.78 19.66
N THR A 111 -22.53 -17.72 20.18
CA THR A 111 -21.89 -16.42 20.33
C THR A 111 -20.75 -16.46 21.35
N ALA A 112 -20.88 -17.22 22.42
CA ALA A 112 -19.83 -17.43 23.41
C ALA A 112 -18.62 -18.15 22.82
N ASN A 113 -18.84 -19.17 21.99
CA ASN A 113 -17.75 -19.91 21.34
C ASN A 113 -17.03 -19.06 20.27
N LEU A 114 -17.76 -18.22 19.56
CA LEU A 114 -17.17 -17.28 18.62
C LEU A 114 -16.29 -16.26 19.36
N ALA A 115 -16.78 -15.71 20.45
CA ALA A 115 -16.03 -14.75 21.27
C ALA A 115 -14.71 -15.31 21.80
N LYS A 116 -14.69 -16.58 22.24
CA LYS A 116 -13.49 -17.27 22.74
C LYS A 116 -12.40 -17.47 21.68
N ARG A 117 -12.74 -17.44 20.40
CA ARG A 117 -11.77 -17.58 19.30
C ARG A 117 -10.96 -16.32 19.02
N PHE A 118 -11.41 -15.18 19.53
CA PHE A 118 -10.82 -13.87 19.27
C PHE A 118 -10.19 -13.23 20.53
N LEU A 119 -10.20 -13.92 21.63
CA LEU A 119 -9.51 -13.57 22.88
C LEU A 119 -8.24 -14.42 23.04
#